data_10163baa068dc6d7d2c67916a9ee2cff
#
_entry.id   10163baa068dc6d7d2c67916a9ee2cff
#
_cell.length_a   1.000
_cell.length_b   1.000
_cell.length_c   1.000
_cell.angle_alpha   90.00
_cell.angle_beta   90.00
_cell.angle_gamma   90.00
#
_symmetry.space_group_name_H-M   'P 1'
#
loop_
_entity.id
_entity.type
_entity.pdbx_description
1 polymer ?
#
loop_
_entity_poly.entity_id
_entity_poly.type
_entity_poly.pdbx_seq_one_letter_code
_entity_poly.pdbx_strand_id
1 'polypeptide(L)'
;MATSQKFGGKWTEEKLNIFTSYLEAYLIALQNQKFKKIYIDAFAGTGEIETSDGEQYLVGSAKRALAANRKFDRYFFIEGDEKKAAELREMVNAEFPYLSRIVTVYCGDANDKLAQIIRDVDWRYNRGLLFLDPYATQVNWTTLET
;
A
#
# COMPACT_ATOMS: atom_id res chain seq x y z
N MET A 1 8.95 1.62 -22.89
CA MET A 1 9.29 0.27 -22.47
C MET A 1 8.29 -0.26 -21.46
N ALA A 2 8.01 -1.49 -21.58
CA ALA A 2 7.09 -2.11 -20.64
C ALA A 2 7.62 -2.02 -19.21
N THR A 3 6.76 -1.68 -18.31
CA THR A 3 7.09 -1.64 -16.89
C THR A 3 6.83 -3.00 -16.28
N SER A 4 7.19 -3.18 -15.02
CA SER A 4 6.90 -4.41 -14.32
C SER A 4 5.40 -4.70 -14.26
N GLN A 5 4.55 -3.68 -14.29
CA GLN A 5 3.11 -3.89 -14.31
C GLN A 5 2.62 -4.51 -15.61
N LYS A 6 3.35 -4.32 -16.70
CA LYS A 6 2.98 -4.92 -17.97
C LYS A 6 3.42 -6.37 -18.10
N PHE A 7 4.35 -6.79 -17.27
CA PHE A 7 4.83 -8.16 -17.24
C PHE A 7 4.28 -8.89 -16.03
N GLY A 8 5.05 -9.75 -15.44
CA GLY A 8 4.64 -10.60 -14.35
C GLY A 8 3.85 -9.92 -13.26
N GLY A 9 4.05 -8.63 -13.06
CA GLY A 9 3.31 -7.87 -12.06
C GLY A 9 2.00 -7.28 -12.57
N LYS A 10 1.48 -7.83 -13.63
CA LYS A 10 0.28 -7.30 -14.26
C LYS A 10 -0.90 -7.27 -13.30
N TRP A 11 -1.43 -6.09 -13.09
CA TRP A 11 -2.63 -5.88 -12.30
C TRP A 11 -3.82 -5.70 -13.22
N THR A 12 -4.82 -6.53 -13.05
CA THR A 12 -6.09 -6.37 -13.75
C THR A 12 -7.09 -5.73 -12.79
N GLU A 13 -8.18 -5.24 -13.34
CA GLU A 13 -9.25 -4.72 -12.52
C GLU A 13 -9.81 -5.80 -11.61
N GLU A 14 -9.90 -7.03 -12.12
CA GLU A 14 -10.37 -8.15 -11.33
C GLU A 14 -9.48 -8.39 -10.10
N LYS A 15 -8.16 -8.38 -10.29
CA LYS A 15 -7.23 -8.56 -9.17
C LYS A 15 -7.36 -7.45 -8.15
N LEU A 16 -7.54 -6.22 -8.63
CA LEU A 16 -7.69 -5.07 -7.74
C LEU A 16 -9.02 -5.11 -6.98
N ASN A 17 -10.06 -5.63 -7.60
CA ASN A 17 -11.34 -5.82 -6.91
C ASN A 17 -11.24 -6.87 -5.82
N ILE A 18 -10.53 -7.96 -6.10
CA ILE A 18 -10.25 -9.00 -5.09
C ILE A 18 -9.45 -8.39 -3.93
N PHE A 19 -8.46 -7.59 -4.24
CA PHE A 19 -7.66 -6.90 -3.24
C PHE A 19 -8.54 -6.03 -2.34
N THR A 20 -9.41 -5.21 -2.95
CA THR A 20 -10.31 -4.35 -2.18
C THR A 20 -11.23 -5.17 -1.27
N SER A 21 -11.78 -6.26 -1.81
CA SER A 21 -12.65 -7.13 -1.01
C SER A 21 -11.91 -7.74 0.17
N TYR A 22 -10.64 -8.10 -0.03
CA TYR A 22 -9.81 -8.64 1.05
C TYR A 22 -9.58 -7.61 2.14
N LEU A 23 -9.28 -6.37 1.76
CA LEU A 23 -9.08 -5.30 2.74
C LEU A 23 -10.32 -5.11 3.60
N GLU A 24 -11.48 -5.07 2.97
CA GLU A 24 -12.71 -4.86 3.71
C GLU A 24 -13.05 -6.04 4.59
N ALA A 25 -12.83 -7.25 4.11
CA ALA A 25 -13.06 -8.44 4.92
C ALA A 25 -12.13 -8.47 6.15
N TYR A 26 -10.88 -8.07 5.97
CA TYR A 26 -9.92 -7.99 7.07
C TYR A 26 -10.42 -6.99 8.14
N LEU A 27 -10.85 -5.82 7.71
CA LEU A 27 -11.31 -4.80 8.65
C LEU A 27 -12.60 -5.20 9.34
N ILE A 28 -13.49 -5.89 8.62
CA ILE A 28 -14.71 -6.41 9.23
C ILE A 28 -14.37 -7.46 10.28
N ALA A 29 -13.46 -8.36 9.96
CA ALA A 29 -13.07 -9.43 10.88
C ALA A 29 -12.49 -8.87 12.18
N LEU A 30 -11.81 -7.72 12.12
CA LEU A 30 -11.17 -7.12 13.27
C LEU A 30 -11.95 -5.96 13.89
N GLN A 31 -13.16 -5.67 13.41
CA GLN A 31 -13.88 -4.46 13.82
C GLN A 31 -14.18 -4.40 15.32
N ASN A 32 -14.34 -5.55 15.97
CA ASN A 32 -14.65 -5.60 17.39
C ASN A 32 -13.41 -5.80 18.27
N GLN A 33 -12.23 -5.82 17.65
CA GLN A 33 -10.98 -5.95 18.41
C GLN A 33 -10.52 -4.57 18.85
N LYS A 34 -9.84 -4.54 19.99
CA LYS A 34 -9.35 -3.28 20.56
C LYS A 34 -8.08 -2.78 19.88
N PHE A 35 -7.48 -3.58 19.02
CA PHE A 35 -6.25 -3.20 18.34
C PHE A 35 -6.54 -2.15 17.28
N LYS A 36 -5.58 -1.25 17.10
CA LYS A 36 -5.58 -0.36 15.95
C LYS A 36 -5.11 -1.14 14.73
N LYS A 37 -5.64 -0.81 13.57
CA LYS A 37 -5.36 -1.53 12.32
C LYS A 37 -4.49 -0.66 11.43
N ILE A 38 -3.37 -1.21 11.00
CA ILE A 38 -2.38 -0.52 10.19
C ILE A 38 -2.29 -1.20 8.84
N TYR A 39 -2.26 -0.39 7.79
CA TYR A 39 -2.04 -0.88 6.43
C TYR A 39 -0.63 -0.49 5.98
N ILE A 40 0.12 -1.45 5.46
CA ILE A 40 1.48 -1.23 4.96
C ILE A 40 1.55 -1.71 3.53
N ASP A 41 1.92 -0.82 2.62
CA ASP A 41 2.09 -1.15 1.20
C ASP A 41 3.55 -0.89 0.84
N ALA A 42 4.28 -1.95 0.58
CA ALA A 42 5.72 -1.84 0.38
C ALA A 42 6.11 -1.39 -1.02
N PHE A 43 5.16 -1.35 -1.95
CA PHE A 43 5.44 -0.98 -3.34
C PHE A 43 4.27 -0.16 -3.88
N ALA A 44 4.03 0.98 -3.24
CA ALA A 44 2.79 1.72 -3.45
C ALA A 44 2.66 2.39 -4.82
N GLY A 45 3.78 2.77 -5.44
CA GLY A 45 3.73 3.50 -6.70
C GLY A 45 3.04 4.84 -6.56
N THR A 46 2.42 5.31 -7.62
CA THR A 46 1.73 6.61 -7.64
C THR A 46 0.25 6.49 -7.28
N GLY A 47 -0.22 5.29 -7.05
CA GLY A 47 -1.64 5.05 -6.83
C GLY A 47 -2.38 4.70 -8.11
N GLU A 48 -1.71 4.71 -9.25
CA GLU A 48 -2.30 4.36 -10.53
C GLU A 48 -1.40 3.40 -11.29
N ILE A 49 -2.02 2.56 -12.10
CA ILE A 49 -1.31 1.55 -12.90
C ILE A 49 -1.68 1.75 -14.37
N GLU A 50 -0.65 1.94 -15.20
CA GLU A 50 -0.86 2.09 -16.62
C GLU A 50 -1.28 0.75 -17.24
N THR A 51 -2.31 0.78 -18.08
CA THR A 51 -2.76 -0.42 -18.77
C THR A 51 -1.83 -0.74 -19.94
N SER A 52 -2.02 -1.92 -20.51
CA SER A 52 -1.14 -2.40 -21.56
C SER A 52 -1.15 -1.55 -22.83
N ASP A 53 -2.22 -0.79 -23.09
CA ASP A 53 -2.28 0.09 -24.24
C ASP A 53 -1.70 1.48 -23.96
N GLY A 54 -1.34 1.74 -22.73
CA GLY A 54 -0.71 3.00 -22.35
C GLY A 54 -1.62 4.19 -22.31
N GLU A 55 -2.90 4.02 -22.60
CA GLU A 55 -3.84 5.12 -22.64
C GLU A 55 -4.75 5.23 -21.44
N GLN A 56 -4.88 4.16 -20.69
CA GLN A 56 -5.76 4.11 -19.54
C GLN A 56 -4.96 3.76 -18.31
N TYR A 57 -5.49 4.13 -17.15
CA TYR A 57 -4.87 3.83 -15.88
C TYR A 57 -5.87 3.12 -14.99
N LEU A 58 -5.41 2.09 -14.31
CA LEU A 58 -6.19 1.45 -13.27
C LEU A 58 -5.85 2.09 -11.95
N VAL A 59 -6.83 2.18 -11.08
CA VAL A 59 -6.61 2.63 -9.71
C VAL A 59 -5.81 1.56 -8.99
N GLY A 60 -4.60 1.89 -8.58
CA GLY A 60 -3.69 0.95 -7.95
C GLY A 60 -3.99 0.71 -6.47
N SER A 61 -3.15 -0.09 -5.83
CA SER A 61 -3.38 -0.54 -4.47
C SER A 61 -3.50 0.61 -3.46
N ALA A 62 -2.64 1.63 -3.58
CA ALA A 62 -2.66 2.74 -2.64
C ALA A 62 -4.00 3.48 -2.67
N LYS A 63 -4.47 3.85 -3.86
CA LYS A 63 -5.75 4.54 -3.99
C LYS A 63 -6.91 3.67 -3.53
N ARG A 64 -6.89 2.40 -3.87
CA ARG A 64 -7.97 1.50 -3.49
C ARG A 64 -8.04 1.31 -1.98
N ALA A 65 -6.90 1.22 -1.32
CA ALA A 65 -6.87 1.12 0.13
C ALA A 65 -7.45 2.38 0.77
N LEU A 66 -7.08 3.54 0.26
CA LEU A 66 -7.56 4.82 0.80
C LEU A 66 -9.01 5.07 0.48
N ALA A 67 -9.50 4.61 -0.67
CA ALA A 67 -10.87 4.84 -1.10
C ALA A 67 -11.87 3.84 -0.54
N ALA A 68 -11.41 2.74 0.03
CA ALA A 68 -12.29 1.71 0.56
C ALA A 68 -13.23 2.29 1.62
N ASN A 69 -14.43 1.76 1.71
CA ASN A 69 -15.44 2.27 2.64
C ASN A 69 -15.00 2.20 4.09
N ARG A 70 -14.30 1.15 4.47
CA ARG A 70 -13.75 1.02 5.81
C ARG A 70 -12.32 1.48 5.82
N LYS A 71 -11.91 2.17 6.87
CA LYS A 71 -10.59 2.79 6.95
C LYS A 71 -9.72 2.10 7.99
N PHE A 72 -8.41 2.09 7.70
CA PHE A 72 -7.42 1.70 8.69
C PHE A 72 -7.14 2.90 9.60
N ASP A 73 -6.52 2.64 10.74
CA ASP A 73 -6.12 3.70 11.66
C ASP A 73 -4.85 4.41 11.21
N ARG A 74 -3.99 3.71 10.50
CA ARG A 74 -2.77 4.25 9.91
C ARG A 74 -2.48 3.57 8.58
N TYR A 75 -1.87 4.32 7.67
CA TYR A 75 -1.43 3.82 6.37
C TYR A 75 0.03 4.17 6.19
N PHE A 76 0.84 3.18 5.85
CA PHE A 76 2.24 3.39 5.50
C PHE A 76 2.44 2.93 4.06
N PHE A 77 2.92 3.84 3.22
CA PHE A 77 3.25 3.53 1.85
C PHE A 77 4.75 3.70 1.66
N ILE A 78 5.38 2.73 1.02
CA ILE A 78 6.82 2.78 0.75
C ILE A 78 7.01 2.81 -0.76
N GLU A 79 7.74 3.79 -1.24
CA GLU A 79 8.04 3.95 -2.65
C GLU A 79 9.52 4.30 -2.82
N GLY A 80 10.22 3.52 -3.66
CA GLY A 80 11.65 3.71 -3.83
C GLY A 80 12.03 4.89 -4.72
N ASP A 81 11.14 5.31 -5.61
CA ASP A 81 11.41 6.41 -6.53
C ASP A 81 10.92 7.72 -5.94
N GLU A 82 11.82 8.72 -5.86
CA GLU A 82 11.48 10.02 -5.26
C GLU A 82 10.33 10.72 -5.98
N LYS A 83 10.33 10.66 -7.30
CA LYS A 83 9.27 11.30 -8.07
C LYS A 83 7.92 10.65 -7.80
N LYS A 84 7.89 9.35 -7.79
CA LYS A 84 6.65 8.62 -7.52
C LYS A 84 6.18 8.83 -6.09
N ALA A 85 7.10 8.90 -5.14
CA ALA A 85 6.75 9.18 -3.76
C ALA A 85 6.12 10.56 -3.61
N ALA A 86 6.69 11.56 -4.31
CA ALA A 86 6.13 12.91 -4.30
C ALA A 86 4.74 12.94 -4.92
N GLU A 87 4.56 12.24 -6.03
CA GLU A 87 3.25 12.16 -6.68
C GLU A 87 2.23 11.47 -5.79
N LEU A 88 2.65 10.46 -5.06
CA LEU A 88 1.77 9.76 -4.13
C LEU A 88 1.34 10.69 -2.99
N ARG A 89 2.27 11.47 -2.44
CA ARG A 89 1.93 12.45 -1.40
C ARG A 89 0.95 13.50 -1.93
N GLU A 90 1.17 13.97 -3.14
CA GLU A 90 0.25 14.94 -3.76
C GLU A 90 -1.14 14.35 -3.94
N MET A 91 -1.22 13.11 -4.38
CA MET A 91 -2.50 12.42 -4.56
C MET A 91 -3.24 12.32 -3.23
N VAL A 92 -2.55 11.95 -2.16
CA VAL A 92 -3.17 11.85 -0.84
C VAL A 92 -3.72 13.20 -0.40
N ASN A 93 -2.93 14.26 -0.56
CA ASN A 93 -3.36 15.59 -0.14
C ASN A 93 -4.50 16.13 -0.99
N ALA A 94 -4.53 15.80 -2.28
CA ALA A 94 -5.56 16.29 -3.19
C ALA A 94 -6.85 15.51 -3.10
N GLU A 95 -6.76 14.19 -3.00
CA GLU A 95 -7.94 13.33 -3.08
C GLU A 95 -8.41 12.79 -1.73
N PHE A 96 -7.52 12.72 -0.76
CA PHE A 96 -7.85 12.17 0.56
C PHE A 96 -7.34 13.08 1.68
N PRO A 97 -7.64 14.38 1.63
CA PRO A 97 -7.09 15.31 2.63
C PRO A 97 -7.51 14.96 4.06
N TYR A 98 -8.68 14.36 4.22
CA TYR A 98 -9.16 13.94 5.53
C TYR A 98 -8.38 12.76 6.12
N LEU A 99 -7.60 12.07 5.30
CA LEU A 99 -6.76 10.96 5.77
C LEU A 99 -5.29 11.36 5.89
N SER A 100 -4.93 12.58 5.50
CA SER A 100 -3.52 12.96 5.39
C SER A 100 -2.73 12.81 6.70
N ARG A 101 -3.40 12.98 7.84
CA ARG A 101 -2.73 12.85 9.13
C ARG A 101 -2.32 11.42 9.46
N ILE A 102 -3.04 10.45 8.91
CA ILE A 102 -2.78 9.05 9.24
C ILE A 102 -2.06 8.32 8.12
N VAL A 103 -1.67 9.03 7.06
CA VAL A 103 -0.92 8.47 5.93
C VAL A 103 0.52 8.97 6.00
N THR A 104 1.45 8.03 5.97
CA THR A 104 2.87 8.34 5.88
C THR A 104 3.43 7.68 4.62
N VAL A 105 4.12 8.48 3.80
CA VAL A 105 4.79 7.97 2.60
C VAL A 105 6.28 8.01 2.84
N TYR A 106 6.91 6.84 2.84
CA TYR A 106 8.36 6.72 2.95
C TYR A 106 8.97 6.59 1.57
N CYS A 107 10.03 7.32 1.32
CA CYS A 107 10.81 7.17 0.10
C CYS A 107 12.11 6.49 0.43
N GLY A 108 12.37 5.33 -0.18
CA GLY A 108 13.60 4.62 0.05
C GLY A 108 13.46 3.14 -0.22
N ASP A 109 14.49 2.40 0.19
CA ASP A 109 14.53 0.96 0.02
C ASP A 109 13.42 0.29 0.83
N ALA A 110 12.70 -0.62 0.19
CA ALA A 110 11.56 -1.27 0.83
C ALA A 110 11.97 -2.05 2.09
N ASN A 111 13.11 -2.73 2.05
CA ASN A 111 13.57 -3.50 3.21
C ASN A 111 13.90 -2.59 4.39
N ASP A 112 14.59 -1.48 4.13
CA ASP A 112 14.97 -0.55 5.18
C ASP A 112 13.76 0.11 5.80
N LYS A 113 12.84 0.58 4.97
CA LYS A 113 11.68 1.30 5.46
C LYS A 113 10.70 0.37 6.16
N LEU A 114 10.53 -0.84 5.65
CA LEU A 114 9.66 -1.81 6.29
C LEU A 114 10.22 -2.19 7.67
N ALA A 115 11.53 -2.41 7.77
CA ALA A 115 12.16 -2.70 9.05
C ALA A 115 11.97 -1.54 10.04
N GLN A 116 12.07 -0.31 9.54
CA GLN A 116 11.85 0.87 10.37
C GLN A 116 10.41 0.91 10.91
N ILE A 117 9.43 0.68 10.05
CA ILE A 117 8.02 0.67 10.45
C ILE A 117 7.78 -0.41 11.49
N ILE A 118 8.29 -1.61 11.25
CA ILE A 118 8.10 -2.74 12.17
C ILE A 118 8.71 -2.40 13.53
N ARG A 119 9.85 -1.74 13.54
CA ARG A 119 10.54 -1.37 14.77
C ARG A 119 9.80 -0.28 15.54
N ASP A 120 9.21 0.69 14.83
CA ASP A 120 8.63 1.88 15.43
C ASP A 120 7.20 1.68 15.92
N VAL A 121 6.49 0.70 15.39
CA VAL A 121 5.10 0.45 15.77
C VAL A 121 5.05 -0.41 17.04
N ASP A 122 4.18 -0.04 17.95
CA ASP A 122 3.97 -0.82 19.16
C ASP A 122 2.95 -1.92 18.89
N TRP A 123 3.45 -3.12 18.67
CA TRP A 123 2.62 -4.25 18.28
C TRP A 123 1.77 -4.82 19.40
N ARG A 124 1.90 -4.30 20.60
CA ARG A 124 0.99 -4.66 21.69
C ARG A 124 -0.42 -4.10 21.45
N TYR A 125 -0.51 -2.98 20.73
CA TYR A 125 -1.76 -2.27 20.53
C TYR A 125 -2.18 -2.18 19.06
N ASN A 126 -1.38 -2.71 18.16
CA ASN A 126 -1.58 -2.56 16.73
C ASN A 126 -1.52 -3.91 16.03
N ARG A 127 -2.31 -4.02 14.95
CA ARG A 127 -2.22 -5.16 14.03
C ARG A 127 -2.06 -4.60 12.63
N GLY A 128 -1.18 -5.23 11.86
CA GLY A 128 -0.86 -4.73 10.54
C GLY A 128 -1.22 -5.72 9.45
N LEU A 129 -1.68 -5.17 8.33
CA LEU A 129 -1.84 -5.91 7.09
C LEU A 129 -0.76 -5.42 6.14
N LEU A 130 0.13 -6.30 5.74
CA LEU A 130 1.23 -5.97 4.83
C LEU A 130 0.87 -6.46 3.43
N PHE A 131 0.80 -5.54 2.50
CA PHE A 131 0.61 -5.87 1.10
C PHE A 131 1.96 -5.87 0.39
N LEU A 132 2.28 -6.98 -0.24
CA LEU A 132 3.48 -7.14 -1.04
C LEU A 132 3.06 -7.54 -2.45
N ASP A 133 3.61 -6.85 -3.44
CA ASP A 133 3.43 -7.27 -4.82
C ASP A 133 4.13 -8.62 -5.00
N PRO A 134 3.41 -9.66 -5.39
CA PRO A 134 4.01 -10.99 -5.50
C PRO A 134 5.13 -11.08 -6.53
N TYR A 135 5.21 -10.12 -7.43
CA TYR A 135 6.28 -10.07 -8.44
C TYR A 135 7.42 -9.14 -8.06
N ALA A 136 7.31 -8.46 -6.92
CA ALA A 136 8.40 -7.65 -6.39
C ALA A 136 9.18 -8.50 -5.42
N THR A 137 10.46 -8.71 -5.67
CA THR A 137 11.26 -9.64 -4.89
C THR A 137 12.34 -8.96 -4.07
N GLN A 138 12.20 -7.65 -3.83
CA GLN A 138 13.21 -6.91 -3.08
C GLN A 138 13.09 -7.02 -1.58
N VAL A 139 11.95 -7.50 -1.07
CA VAL A 139 11.77 -7.63 0.37
C VAL A 139 12.38 -8.95 0.83
N ASN A 140 13.35 -8.89 1.71
CA ASN A 140 14.05 -10.07 2.22
C ASN A 140 13.19 -10.78 3.25
N TRP A 141 13.28 -12.10 3.26
CA TRP A 141 12.57 -12.92 4.24
C TRP A 141 12.93 -12.51 5.67
N THR A 142 14.20 -12.21 5.91
CA THR A 142 14.64 -11.79 7.24
C THR A 142 13.96 -10.51 7.70
N THR A 143 13.61 -9.62 6.77
CA THR A 143 12.87 -8.41 7.10
C THR A 143 11.48 -8.76 7.64
N LEU A 144 10.84 -9.75 7.03
CA LEU A 144 9.49 -10.15 7.43
C LEU A 144 9.49 -10.90 8.75
N GLU A 145 10.58 -11.55 9.11
CA GLU A 145 10.68 -12.28 10.37
C GLU A 145 10.92 -11.39 11.57
N THR A 146 11.26 -10.14 11.34
CA THR A 146 11.48 -9.19 12.43
C THR A 146 10.16 -8.75 13.07
#